data_39448004be61f5d87547946cd6c43b0b
#
_entry.id   39448004be61f5d87547946cd6c43b0b
#
_cell.length_a   1.000
_cell.length_b   1.000
_cell.length_c   1.000
_cell.angle_alpha   90.00
_cell.angle_beta   90.00
_cell.angle_gamma   90.00
#
_symmetry.space_group_name_H-M   'P 1'
#
loop_
_entity.id
_entity.type
_entity.pdbx_description
1 polymer ?
#
loop_
_entity_poly.entity_id
_entity_poly.type
_entity_poly.pdbx_seq_one_letter_code
_entity_poly.pdbx_strand_id
1 'polypeptide(L)'
;MSKLCKRILLILAVFSSFLTLFACSAIQIDTYHVELPQDKYQLRVGQEIEALPIVSKNGQECDLEVSYHSYDASIATYVDGKIVALKSGEVRIKGTLKNNSKVYATALVTVVNDDSLIVDFNYEKTMIKGTTQLLTYELLVEKNRKLTFTSSNENVATIDELGNIKAITVGTTTIETVVSSLYDEGVSKTYKLVIEVKDLTFAINYVLDGGTNSENNPNEYVPEKLPLLLENPNKSGYKFVGWYDNENFTGESITEISAGTMGDVTLYAKWNALDYRISYELNGGTNAENPDGYDVSDLPVSLHAPSRTGYIFKGWYMGENRVLAIPVGTTGNVVVSAKWEPITYTIDFNTNGGLPTLSSIDYTIESDSFTLQEITKVGYTFDGWYNGETKVTEITTGTYGNMTLVAKWTADLYTISYDLADGVNNPENPTSYTIESGLITLKDPTKEGYTFAGWFNGEQLITTIDSNTLENISLTAKWTVNSYKLTFDVDGNLT
;
A
#
# COMPACT_ATOMS: atom_id res chain seq x y z
N MET A 1 36.39 -38.75 -17.96
CA MET A 1 37.73 -38.28 -18.43
C MET A 1 38.75 -38.59 -17.36
N SER A 2 39.68 -39.43 -17.69
CA SER A 2 40.53 -40.19 -16.79
C SER A 2 41.44 -39.35 -15.90
N LYS A 3 41.76 -39.91 -14.73
CA LYS A 3 42.69 -39.39 -13.71
C LYS A 3 44.10 -39.05 -14.24
N LEU A 4 44.33 -39.19 -15.53
CA LEU A 4 45.59 -38.92 -16.20
C LEU A 4 45.83 -37.41 -16.52
N CYS A 5 44.77 -36.59 -16.56
CA CYS A 5 44.87 -35.18 -16.95
C CYS A 5 45.20 -34.21 -15.81
N LYS A 6 45.16 -34.68 -14.54
CA LYS A 6 45.42 -33.81 -13.36
C LYS A 6 46.89 -33.80 -12.90
N ARG A 7 47.73 -34.67 -13.47
CA ARG A 7 49.17 -34.69 -13.12
C ARG A 7 50.10 -33.89 -14.04
N ILE A 8 49.60 -33.36 -15.17
CA ILE A 8 50.40 -32.62 -16.15
C ILE A 8 50.43 -31.11 -15.94
N LEU A 9 49.57 -30.55 -15.06
CA LEU A 9 49.44 -29.09 -14.90
C LEU A 9 50.25 -28.47 -13.75
N LEU A 10 51.12 -29.20 -13.07
CA LEU A 10 51.89 -28.66 -11.94
C LEU A 10 53.41 -28.55 -12.17
N ILE A 11 53.94 -28.76 -13.39
CA ILE A 11 55.40 -28.72 -13.65
C ILE A 11 55.81 -27.62 -14.65
N LEU A 12 54.98 -26.67 -14.97
CA LEU A 12 55.29 -25.57 -15.88
C LEU A 12 55.30 -24.19 -15.20
N ALA A 13 56.10 -24.03 -14.18
CA ALA A 13 56.52 -22.71 -13.72
C ALA A 13 57.81 -22.83 -12.91
N VAL A 14 58.91 -22.73 -13.53
CA VAL A 14 60.18 -22.15 -13.07
C VAL A 14 61.29 -22.69 -13.99
N PHE A 15 61.64 -21.98 -15.04
CA PHE A 15 63.01 -21.83 -15.51
C PHE A 15 63.04 -20.78 -16.63
N SER A 16 63.40 -19.59 -16.26
CA SER A 16 63.94 -18.61 -17.20
C SER A 16 65.21 -18.01 -16.57
N SER A 17 66.22 -17.99 -17.40
CA SER A 17 67.48 -17.21 -17.30
C SER A 17 68.60 -17.76 -16.41
N PHE A 18 69.66 -18.28 -16.95
CA PHE A 18 70.89 -17.52 -17.27
C PHE A 18 71.92 -18.34 -18.05
N LEU A 19 72.35 -17.77 -19.12
CA LEU A 19 73.48 -18.19 -20.00
C LEU A 19 74.79 -17.69 -19.41
N THR A 20 75.79 -18.57 -19.25
CA THR A 20 77.21 -18.25 -19.55
C THR A 20 78.04 -19.49 -19.57
N LEU A 21 78.89 -19.58 -20.65
CA LEU A 21 79.89 -20.53 -20.90
C LEU A 21 80.94 -20.65 -19.79
N PHE A 22 81.28 -21.88 -19.40
CA PHE A 22 82.71 -22.28 -19.35
C PHE A 22 82.82 -23.83 -19.48
N ALA A 23 83.48 -24.27 -20.50
CA ALA A 23 83.82 -25.66 -20.69
C ALA A 23 84.85 -26.10 -19.64
N CYS A 24 84.37 -26.93 -18.70
CA CYS A 24 85.26 -27.82 -17.98
C CYS A 24 84.50 -29.16 -17.97
N SER A 25 85.09 -30.21 -18.57
CA SER A 25 84.56 -31.56 -18.53
C SER A 25 84.57 -32.06 -17.11
N ALA A 26 83.56 -31.61 -16.31
CA ALA A 26 83.27 -32.26 -15.05
C ALA A 26 82.63 -33.60 -15.36
N ILE A 27 83.20 -34.66 -14.89
CA ILE A 27 82.55 -35.98 -14.88
C ILE A 27 81.19 -35.76 -14.18
N GLN A 28 80.10 -35.76 -14.99
CA GLN A 28 78.75 -35.64 -14.50
C GLN A 28 78.45 -36.94 -13.77
N ILE A 29 78.54 -36.93 -12.43
CA ILE A 29 78.14 -38.10 -11.63
C ILE A 29 76.65 -38.11 -11.65
N ASP A 30 76.04 -39.05 -12.36
CA ASP A 30 74.58 -39.24 -12.37
C ASP A 30 74.10 -39.49 -10.96
N THR A 31 73.23 -38.60 -10.50
CA THR A 31 72.53 -38.74 -9.23
C THR A 31 71.20 -39.44 -9.43
N TYR A 32 71.04 -40.56 -8.79
CA TYR A 32 69.79 -41.34 -8.87
C TYR A 32 69.04 -41.23 -7.54
N HIS A 33 67.74 -41.18 -7.65
CA HIS A 33 66.83 -41.18 -6.49
C HIS A 33 65.68 -42.16 -6.75
N VAL A 34 65.30 -42.93 -5.74
CA VAL A 34 64.14 -43.81 -5.73
C VAL A 34 63.24 -43.30 -4.62
N GLU A 35 61.95 -43.10 -4.94
CA GLU A 35 60.94 -42.71 -4.00
C GLU A 35 59.75 -43.69 -4.09
N LEU A 36 59.19 -44.08 -2.95
CA LEU A 36 57.92 -44.76 -2.85
C LEU A 36 56.79 -43.72 -2.68
N PRO A 37 55.57 -43.99 -3.19
CA PRO A 37 54.45 -43.02 -3.08
C PRO A 37 54.20 -42.56 -1.65
N GLN A 38 54.48 -43.40 -0.67
CA GLN A 38 54.37 -43.08 0.75
C GLN A 38 55.53 -43.73 1.54
N ASP A 39 55.97 -43.11 2.63
CA ASP A 39 56.99 -43.64 3.53
C ASP A 39 56.38 -44.55 4.61
N LYS A 40 55.06 -44.51 4.77
CA LYS A 40 54.27 -45.30 5.73
C LYS A 40 52.96 -45.77 5.09
N TYR A 41 52.65 -47.02 5.23
CA TYR A 41 51.40 -47.62 4.87
C TYR A 41 50.75 -48.28 6.10
N GLN A 42 49.48 -48.05 6.28
CA GLN A 42 48.68 -48.78 7.24
C GLN A 42 47.66 -49.60 6.44
N LEU A 43 47.82 -50.91 6.53
CA LEU A 43 47.03 -51.86 5.78
C LEU A 43 46.35 -52.87 6.71
N ARG A 44 45.30 -53.45 6.27
CA ARG A 44 44.67 -54.56 6.97
C ARG A 44 45.08 -55.88 6.34
N VAL A 45 45.02 -56.94 7.10
CA VAL A 45 45.28 -58.28 6.59
C VAL A 45 44.42 -58.56 5.36
N GLY A 46 45.10 -58.94 4.22
CA GLY A 46 44.46 -59.19 2.94
C GLY A 46 44.28 -57.99 2.03
N GLN A 47 44.61 -56.79 2.47
CA GLN A 47 44.58 -55.57 1.65
C GLN A 47 45.79 -55.49 0.73
N GLU A 48 45.55 -55.03 -0.49
CA GLU A 48 46.59 -54.70 -1.46
C GLU A 48 46.50 -53.18 -1.78
N ILE A 49 47.67 -52.55 -1.91
CA ILE A 49 47.76 -51.16 -2.30
C ILE A 49 48.83 -50.93 -3.36
N GLU A 50 48.49 -50.17 -4.39
CA GLU A 50 49.51 -49.78 -5.38
C GLU A 50 50.62 -48.94 -4.76
N ALA A 51 51.86 -49.33 -5.02
CA ALA A 51 53.03 -48.68 -4.50
C ALA A 51 54.17 -48.59 -5.56
N LEU A 52 53.82 -48.15 -6.75
CA LEU A 52 54.76 -48.01 -7.87
C LEU A 52 55.81 -46.94 -7.50
N PRO A 53 57.10 -47.27 -7.61
CA PRO A 53 58.19 -46.34 -7.28
C PRO A 53 58.31 -45.26 -8.32
N ILE A 54 58.73 -44.09 -7.88
CA ILE A 54 59.18 -43.02 -8.75
C ILE A 54 60.69 -43.05 -8.75
N VAL A 55 61.32 -43.25 -9.94
CA VAL A 55 62.76 -43.25 -10.08
C VAL A 55 63.11 -41.98 -10.87
N SER A 56 64.08 -41.25 -10.35
CA SER A 56 64.62 -40.07 -11.07
C SER A 56 66.14 -40.17 -11.22
N LYS A 57 66.62 -39.64 -12.34
CA LYS A 57 68.00 -39.45 -12.68
C LYS A 57 68.26 -37.95 -12.90
N ASN A 58 69.18 -37.36 -12.12
CA ASN A 58 69.45 -35.92 -12.19
C ASN A 58 68.21 -35.05 -12.05
N GLY A 59 67.22 -35.47 -11.24
CA GLY A 59 65.99 -34.78 -11.00
C GLY A 59 64.90 -34.93 -12.06
N GLN A 60 65.13 -35.76 -13.09
CA GLN A 60 64.13 -36.09 -14.12
C GLN A 60 63.65 -37.53 -13.93
N GLU A 61 62.34 -37.75 -13.96
CA GLU A 61 61.73 -39.07 -13.88
C GLU A 61 62.20 -39.96 -15.03
N CYS A 62 62.54 -41.20 -14.68
CA CYS A 62 63.05 -42.19 -15.66
C CYS A 62 62.57 -43.61 -15.32
N ASP A 63 62.44 -44.39 -16.34
CA ASP A 63 61.99 -45.81 -16.22
C ASP A 63 63.21 -46.72 -15.99
N LEU A 64 63.55 -46.94 -14.73
CA LEU A 64 64.60 -47.86 -14.31
C LEU A 64 64.02 -48.91 -13.35
N GLU A 65 64.48 -50.13 -13.50
CA GLU A 65 63.97 -51.26 -12.71
C GLU A 65 64.42 -51.13 -11.21
N VAL A 66 63.41 -51.34 -10.36
CA VAL A 66 63.55 -51.40 -8.89
C VAL A 66 63.31 -52.82 -8.44
N SER A 67 64.21 -53.33 -7.62
CA SER A 67 64.01 -54.65 -6.96
C SER A 67 63.48 -54.41 -5.54
N TYR A 68 62.52 -55.19 -5.14
CA TYR A 68 61.85 -55.09 -3.83
C TYR A 68 62.27 -56.20 -2.89
N HIS A 69 62.41 -55.86 -1.64
CA HIS A 69 62.69 -56.76 -0.57
C HIS A 69 61.84 -56.41 0.65
N SER A 70 61.03 -57.34 1.09
CA SER A 70 60.38 -57.23 2.40
C SER A 70 61.28 -57.81 3.48
N TYR A 71 61.45 -57.09 4.60
CA TYR A 71 62.23 -57.59 5.72
C TYR A 71 61.55 -58.72 6.48
N ASP A 72 60.23 -58.87 6.34
CA ASP A 72 59.43 -60.02 6.74
C ASP A 72 58.28 -60.22 5.74
N ALA A 73 58.48 -61.12 4.79
CA ALA A 73 57.51 -61.42 3.71
C ALA A 73 56.26 -62.16 4.25
N SER A 74 56.30 -62.62 5.52
CA SER A 74 55.11 -63.21 6.14
C SER A 74 54.12 -62.16 6.63
N ILE A 75 54.59 -60.93 6.88
CA ILE A 75 53.75 -59.77 7.30
C ILE A 75 53.21 -59.02 6.09
N ALA A 76 54.08 -58.58 5.22
CA ALA A 76 53.69 -58.02 3.96
C ALA A 76 54.73 -58.26 2.86
N THR A 77 54.34 -58.35 1.63
CA THR A 77 55.20 -58.57 0.47
C THR A 77 54.90 -57.54 -0.60
N TYR A 78 55.84 -57.42 -1.59
CA TYR A 78 55.62 -56.59 -2.78
C TYR A 78 55.52 -57.47 -4.00
N VAL A 79 54.40 -57.41 -4.67
CA VAL A 79 54.13 -58.24 -5.89
C VAL A 79 53.43 -57.37 -6.92
N ASP A 80 53.90 -57.39 -8.18
CA ASP A 80 53.27 -56.75 -9.33
C ASP A 80 52.87 -55.28 -9.12
N GLY A 81 53.76 -54.50 -8.51
CA GLY A 81 53.48 -53.05 -8.28
C GLY A 81 52.72 -52.74 -7.02
N LYS A 82 52.34 -53.75 -6.22
CA LYS A 82 51.51 -53.63 -5.04
C LYS A 82 52.21 -54.11 -3.78
N ILE A 83 51.92 -53.46 -2.68
CA ILE A 83 52.18 -53.98 -1.34
C ILE A 83 50.95 -54.86 -0.94
N VAL A 84 51.20 -56.12 -0.59
CA VAL A 84 50.19 -57.08 -0.19
C VAL A 84 50.37 -57.37 1.31
N ALA A 85 49.38 -57.10 2.11
CA ALA A 85 49.35 -57.34 3.55
C ALA A 85 48.87 -58.78 3.85
N LEU A 86 49.70 -59.54 4.52
CA LEU A 86 49.46 -60.98 4.74
C LEU A 86 49.13 -61.34 6.23
N LYS A 87 49.79 -60.71 7.18
CA LYS A 87 49.63 -60.95 8.63
C LYS A 87 49.84 -59.68 9.40
N SER A 88 49.15 -59.51 10.53
CA SER A 88 49.30 -58.35 11.40
C SER A 88 50.73 -58.25 11.94
N GLY A 89 51.26 -57.03 11.97
CA GLY A 89 52.62 -56.73 12.39
C GLY A 89 53.15 -55.51 11.68
N GLU A 90 54.43 -55.20 11.93
CA GLU A 90 55.13 -54.13 11.25
C GLU A 90 56.32 -54.65 10.47
N VAL A 91 56.47 -54.21 9.24
CA VAL A 91 57.55 -54.62 8.36
C VAL A 91 58.01 -53.46 7.49
N ARG A 92 59.28 -53.44 7.15
CA ARG A 92 59.80 -52.51 6.15
C ARG A 92 59.88 -53.20 4.80
N ILE A 93 59.45 -52.47 3.77
CA ILE A 93 59.65 -52.82 2.37
C ILE A 93 60.69 -51.87 1.82
N LYS A 94 61.74 -52.45 1.19
CA LYS A 94 62.81 -51.68 0.56
C LYS A 94 62.76 -51.86 -0.96
N GLY A 95 62.63 -50.74 -1.68
CA GLY A 95 62.80 -50.69 -3.13
C GLY A 95 64.23 -50.22 -3.44
N THR A 96 65.00 -51.02 -4.16
CA THR A 96 66.42 -50.77 -4.49
C THR A 96 66.59 -50.72 -5.98
N LEU A 97 67.27 -49.72 -6.51
CA LEU A 97 67.58 -49.62 -7.93
C LEU A 97 68.48 -50.78 -8.37
N LYS A 98 68.07 -51.62 -9.33
CA LYS A 98 68.77 -52.85 -9.72
C LYS A 98 70.23 -52.63 -10.05
N ASN A 99 70.57 -51.56 -10.70
CA ASN A 99 71.94 -51.27 -11.15
C ASN A 99 72.75 -50.44 -10.11
N ASN A 100 72.16 -50.03 -8.98
CA ASN A 100 72.87 -49.30 -7.94
C ASN A 100 72.24 -49.57 -6.58
N SER A 101 72.78 -50.55 -5.85
CA SER A 101 72.26 -51.00 -4.54
C SER A 101 72.37 -49.96 -3.39
N LYS A 102 73.08 -48.82 -3.66
CA LYS A 102 73.17 -47.72 -2.67
C LYS A 102 72.01 -46.76 -2.81
N VAL A 103 71.23 -46.82 -3.92
CA VAL A 103 70.08 -45.98 -4.17
C VAL A 103 68.83 -46.82 -3.87
N TYR A 104 68.08 -46.46 -2.82
CA TYR A 104 66.90 -47.15 -2.34
C TYR A 104 65.97 -46.24 -1.61
N ALA A 105 64.69 -46.60 -1.56
CA ALA A 105 63.68 -46.08 -0.64
C ALA A 105 63.16 -47.17 0.25
N THR A 106 62.65 -46.80 1.43
CA THR A 106 62.02 -47.75 2.33
C THR A 106 60.67 -47.18 2.78
N ALA A 107 59.69 -48.03 2.87
CA ALA A 107 58.40 -47.73 3.49
C ALA A 107 58.15 -48.62 4.68
N LEU A 108 57.59 -48.10 5.76
CA LEU A 108 57.11 -48.84 6.89
C LEU A 108 55.67 -49.28 6.56
N VAL A 109 55.42 -50.55 6.62
CA VAL A 109 54.06 -51.16 6.46
C VAL A 109 53.61 -51.68 7.81
N THR A 110 52.59 -51.10 8.38
CA THR A 110 51.89 -51.60 9.55
C THR A 110 50.63 -52.31 9.07
N VAL A 111 50.61 -53.60 9.30
CA VAL A 111 49.46 -54.43 9.02
C VAL A 111 48.68 -54.67 10.33
N VAL A 112 47.43 -54.18 10.32
CA VAL A 112 46.53 -54.34 11.49
C VAL A 112 45.52 -55.43 11.25
N ASN A 113 45.02 -55.99 12.34
CA ASN A 113 43.88 -56.88 12.27
C ASN A 113 42.63 -56.13 11.83
N ASP A 114 41.71 -56.83 11.31
CA ASP A 114 40.58 -56.31 10.57
C ASP A 114 39.40 -55.96 11.50
N ASP A 115 39.44 -54.79 12.12
CA ASP A 115 38.38 -54.33 13.03
C ASP A 115 37.29 -53.50 12.34
N SER A 116 37.56 -52.99 11.12
CA SER A 116 36.56 -52.23 10.36
C SER A 116 36.46 -52.80 8.94
N LEU A 117 35.31 -53.42 8.73
CA LEU A 117 35.10 -54.23 7.55
C LEU A 117 34.52 -53.47 6.37
N ILE A 118 33.92 -52.32 6.63
CA ILE A 118 33.33 -51.40 5.61
C ILE A 118 33.84 -50.02 5.89
N VAL A 119 34.24 -49.30 4.83
CA VAL A 119 34.68 -47.90 4.90
C VAL A 119 33.49 -46.96 4.85
N ASP A 120 32.54 -47.19 3.95
CA ASP A 120 31.40 -46.35 3.77
C ASP A 120 30.24 -47.13 3.13
N PHE A 121 29.02 -46.65 3.37
CA PHE A 121 27.78 -47.09 2.71
C PHE A 121 27.21 -45.93 1.90
N ASN A 122 26.89 -46.19 0.65
CA ASN A 122 26.17 -45.25 -0.19
C ASN A 122 24.73 -45.76 -0.36
N TYR A 123 23.77 -45.06 0.26
CA TYR A 123 22.35 -45.32 0.21
C TYR A 123 21.56 -44.08 0.43
N GLU A 124 20.37 -44.03 -0.12
CA GLU A 124 19.43 -42.95 0.18
C GLU A 124 18.68 -43.28 1.47
N LYS A 125 18.74 -42.36 2.44
CA LYS A 125 18.08 -42.48 3.73
C LYS A 125 16.57 -42.41 3.63
N THR A 126 16.05 -41.76 2.58
CA THR A 126 14.63 -41.61 2.31
C THR A 126 14.32 -42.28 0.98
N MET A 127 13.36 -43.19 0.96
CA MET A 127 12.87 -43.90 -0.23
C MET A 127 11.39 -43.58 -0.44
N ILE A 128 10.97 -43.61 -1.70
CA ILE A 128 9.55 -43.55 -2.04
C ILE A 128 8.96 -44.96 -2.00
N LYS A 129 7.78 -45.11 -1.41
CA LYS A 129 7.01 -46.37 -1.41
C LYS A 129 6.93 -46.94 -2.82
N GLY A 130 7.19 -48.24 -2.93
CA GLY A 130 7.19 -48.98 -4.19
C GLY A 130 8.52 -48.94 -4.95
N THR A 131 9.49 -48.12 -4.58
CA THR A 131 10.80 -48.05 -5.24
C THR A 131 11.78 -49.08 -4.68
N THR A 132 12.83 -49.35 -5.45
CA THR A 132 13.93 -50.22 -5.06
C THR A 132 15.24 -49.51 -5.29
N GLN A 133 16.18 -49.59 -4.34
CA GLN A 133 17.54 -49.10 -4.46
C GLN A 133 18.54 -50.21 -4.12
N LEU A 134 19.68 -50.20 -4.78
CA LEU A 134 20.79 -51.07 -4.44
C LEU A 134 21.65 -50.38 -3.35
N LEU A 135 21.84 -51.02 -2.22
CA LEU A 135 22.80 -50.62 -1.22
C LEU A 135 24.22 -50.89 -1.75
N THR A 136 24.96 -49.82 -1.98
CA THR A 136 26.37 -49.91 -2.36
C THR A 136 27.26 -49.60 -1.19
N TYR A 137 28.40 -50.25 -1.15
CA TYR A 137 29.35 -50.11 -0.06
C TYR A 137 30.79 -50.24 -0.56
N GLU A 138 31.73 -49.63 0.13
CA GLU A 138 33.15 -49.79 -0.07
C GLU A 138 33.74 -50.67 1.03
N LEU A 139 34.28 -51.81 0.65
CA LEU A 139 35.03 -52.65 1.56
C LEU A 139 36.47 -52.21 1.60
N LEU A 140 37.03 -52.14 2.82
CA LEU A 140 38.44 -51.85 2.99
C LEU A 140 39.33 -52.92 2.37
N VAL A 141 38.81 -54.14 2.32
CA VAL A 141 39.42 -55.30 1.62
C VAL A 141 38.33 -56.09 0.90
N GLU A 142 38.38 -56.11 -0.42
CA GLU A 142 37.31 -56.74 -1.22
C GLU A 142 37.24 -58.27 -1.12
N LYS A 143 38.36 -58.92 -0.80
CA LYS A 143 38.45 -60.38 -0.77
C LYS A 143 38.16 -60.89 0.66
N ASN A 144 37.43 -61.99 0.72
CA ASN A 144 37.27 -62.80 1.95
C ASN A 144 36.28 -62.26 2.98
N ARG A 145 35.19 -61.62 2.50
CA ARG A 145 34.08 -61.14 3.32
C ARG A 145 32.78 -61.83 3.00
N LYS A 146 31.97 -62.05 4.01
CA LYS A 146 30.57 -62.48 3.88
C LYS A 146 29.70 -61.35 4.41
N LEU A 147 28.75 -60.89 3.60
CA LEU A 147 27.73 -59.93 4.02
C LEU A 147 26.40 -60.63 4.17
N THR A 148 25.70 -60.28 5.24
CA THR A 148 24.29 -60.66 5.43
C THR A 148 23.50 -59.42 5.76
N PHE A 149 22.33 -59.30 5.15
CA PHE A 149 21.44 -58.18 5.29
C PHE A 149 20.14 -58.63 5.95
N THR A 150 19.63 -57.83 6.87
CA THR A 150 18.32 -58.02 7.47
C THR A 150 17.61 -56.71 7.65
N SER A 151 16.28 -56.69 7.58
CA SER A 151 15.47 -55.54 7.93
C SER A 151 14.83 -55.75 9.30
N SER A 152 14.88 -54.73 10.15
CA SER A 152 14.22 -54.76 11.46
C SER A 152 12.67 -54.71 11.35
N ASN A 153 12.15 -54.26 10.22
CA ASN A 153 10.71 -54.27 9.91
C ASN A 153 10.49 -54.44 8.40
N GLU A 154 10.31 -55.68 8.00
CA GLU A 154 10.08 -56.05 6.60
C GLU A 154 8.77 -55.55 6.02
N ASN A 155 7.78 -55.15 6.84
CA ASN A 155 6.57 -54.49 6.37
C ASN A 155 6.87 -53.06 5.85
N VAL A 156 7.91 -52.41 6.34
CA VAL A 156 8.31 -51.07 5.89
C VAL A 156 9.25 -51.18 4.68
N ALA A 157 10.32 -51.94 4.79
CA ALA A 157 11.21 -52.24 3.66
C ALA A 157 11.89 -53.58 3.85
N THR A 158 12.04 -54.34 2.76
CA THR A 158 12.82 -55.57 2.69
C THR A 158 14.20 -55.33 2.07
N ILE A 159 15.15 -56.21 2.35
CA ILE A 159 16.44 -56.25 1.66
C ILE A 159 16.74 -57.69 1.25
N ASP A 160 17.23 -57.89 0.04
CA ASP A 160 17.63 -59.18 -0.45
C ASP A 160 19.14 -59.46 -0.21
N GLU A 161 19.57 -60.69 -0.58
CA GLU A 161 20.98 -61.10 -0.43
C GLU A 161 21.95 -60.32 -1.31
N LEU A 162 21.43 -59.64 -2.35
CA LEU A 162 22.22 -58.81 -3.27
C LEU A 162 22.33 -57.36 -2.77
N GLY A 163 21.61 -57.00 -1.70
CA GLY A 163 21.58 -55.64 -1.16
C GLY A 163 20.53 -54.75 -1.79
N ASN A 164 19.55 -55.29 -2.53
CA ASN A 164 18.42 -54.49 -3.04
C ASN A 164 17.42 -54.22 -1.93
N ILE A 165 17.26 -52.96 -1.56
CA ILE A 165 16.29 -52.51 -0.59
C ILE A 165 15.00 -52.13 -1.34
N LYS A 166 13.87 -52.78 -1.00
CA LYS A 166 12.56 -52.51 -1.58
C LYS A 166 11.66 -51.82 -0.53
N ALA A 167 11.23 -50.59 -0.81
CA ALA A 167 10.29 -49.87 0.01
C ALA A 167 8.86 -50.38 -0.15
N ILE A 168 8.19 -50.74 0.94
CA ILE A 168 6.86 -51.42 0.91
C ILE A 168 5.76 -50.52 1.46
N THR A 169 5.90 -50.01 2.69
CA THR A 169 4.93 -49.09 3.31
C THR A 169 5.62 -47.94 4.01
N VAL A 170 4.88 -46.84 4.17
CA VAL A 170 5.36 -45.66 4.89
C VAL A 170 5.78 -46.01 6.30
N GLY A 171 6.93 -45.53 6.70
CA GLY A 171 7.48 -45.77 8.03
C GLY A 171 9.00 -45.75 8.05
N THR A 172 9.57 -46.15 9.17
CA THR A 172 11.02 -46.25 9.37
C THR A 172 11.42 -47.67 9.71
N THR A 173 12.48 -48.13 9.08
CA THR A 173 13.12 -49.41 9.40
C THR A 173 14.62 -49.29 9.46
N THR A 174 15.29 -50.22 10.11
CA THR A 174 16.74 -50.29 10.14
C THR A 174 17.20 -51.52 9.36
N ILE A 175 18.03 -51.30 8.36
CA ILE A 175 18.76 -52.35 7.68
C ILE A 175 20.01 -52.65 8.50
N GLU A 176 20.10 -53.86 8.96
CA GLU A 176 21.31 -54.35 9.64
C GLU A 176 22.15 -55.14 8.63
N THR A 177 23.38 -54.70 8.47
CA THR A 177 24.37 -55.35 7.61
C THR A 177 25.46 -55.91 8.50
N VAL A 178 25.54 -57.22 8.53
CA VAL A 178 26.61 -57.92 9.22
C VAL A 178 27.68 -58.32 8.21
N VAL A 179 28.86 -57.81 8.43
CA VAL A 179 30.04 -58.17 7.63
C VAL A 179 30.93 -59.03 8.50
N SER A 180 31.26 -60.24 8.03
CA SER A 180 32.08 -61.19 8.71
C SER A 180 33.30 -61.61 7.87
N SER A 181 34.40 -61.94 8.54
CA SER A 181 35.57 -62.50 7.87
C SER A 181 35.29 -63.95 7.48
N LEU A 182 35.74 -64.38 6.31
CA LEU A 182 35.71 -65.76 5.88
C LEU A 182 36.84 -66.60 6.47
N TYR A 183 37.85 -65.97 7.04
CA TYR A 183 39.04 -66.62 7.55
C TYR A 183 39.18 -66.56 9.09
N ASP A 184 38.46 -65.66 9.74
CA ASP A 184 38.44 -65.54 11.17
C ASP A 184 36.99 -65.48 11.66
N GLU A 185 36.48 -66.64 12.11
CA GLU A 185 35.11 -66.80 12.60
C GLU A 185 34.72 -65.88 13.75
N GLY A 186 35.72 -65.28 14.46
CA GLY A 186 35.50 -64.35 15.57
C GLY A 186 35.36 -62.88 15.12
N VAL A 187 35.64 -62.56 13.87
CA VAL A 187 35.68 -61.15 13.41
C VAL A 187 34.38 -60.84 12.60
N SER A 188 33.47 -60.14 13.22
CA SER A 188 32.28 -59.62 12.56
C SER A 188 31.94 -58.21 13.07
N LYS A 189 31.30 -57.42 12.23
CA LYS A 189 30.81 -56.09 12.62
C LYS A 189 29.43 -55.85 12.04
N THR A 190 28.55 -55.32 12.85
CA THR A 190 27.20 -54.96 12.47
C THR A 190 27.10 -53.46 12.21
N TYR A 191 26.57 -53.10 11.08
CA TYR A 191 26.23 -51.74 10.69
C TYR A 191 24.72 -51.57 10.65
N LYS A 192 24.22 -50.39 11.10
CA LYS A 192 22.80 -50.08 11.16
C LYS A 192 22.52 -48.89 10.29
N LEU A 193 21.73 -49.08 9.24
CA LEU A 193 21.34 -48.08 8.26
C LEU A 193 19.86 -47.81 8.41
N VAL A 194 19.50 -46.56 8.75
CA VAL A 194 18.10 -46.16 8.94
C VAL A 194 17.53 -45.75 7.59
N ILE A 195 16.42 -46.37 7.19
CA ILE A 195 15.66 -46.07 5.99
C ILE A 195 14.30 -45.51 6.40
N GLU A 196 13.93 -44.36 5.88
CA GLU A 196 12.61 -43.78 5.98
C GLU A 196 11.88 -43.99 4.63
N VAL A 197 10.71 -44.59 4.64
CA VAL A 197 9.85 -44.75 3.47
C VAL A 197 8.71 -43.71 3.53
N LYS A 198 8.54 -42.96 2.45
CA LYS A 198 7.51 -41.94 2.29
C LYS A 198 6.58 -42.25 1.12
N ASP A 199 5.37 -41.71 1.15
CA ASP A 199 4.51 -41.70 -0.03
C ASP A 199 5.14 -40.86 -1.13
N LEU A 200 4.83 -41.15 -2.38
CA LEU A 200 5.07 -40.25 -3.51
C LEU A 200 4.11 -39.08 -3.34
N THR A 201 4.64 -37.86 -3.21
CA THR A 201 3.86 -36.61 -3.13
C THR A 201 4.15 -35.73 -4.30
N PHE A 202 3.17 -34.94 -4.69
CA PHE A 202 3.29 -33.87 -5.66
C PHE A 202 2.81 -32.57 -5.05
N ALA A 203 3.43 -31.46 -5.44
CA ALA A 203 3.09 -30.13 -4.94
C ALA A 203 1.76 -29.62 -5.51
N ILE A 204 1.03 -28.86 -4.70
CA ILE A 204 -0.12 -28.08 -5.12
C ILE A 204 0.27 -26.59 -4.95
N ASN A 205 0.38 -25.90 -6.06
CA ASN A 205 0.69 -24.47 -6.10
C ASN A 205 -0.61 -23.68 -6.24
N TYR A 206 -0.90 -22.81 -5.28
CA TYR A 206 -2.09 -21.96 -5.31
C TYR A 206 -1.73 -20.53 -5.71
N VAL A 207 -2.24 -20.09 -6.85
CA VAL A 207 -2.13 -18.69 -7.32
C VAL A 207 -3.39 -17.97 -6.90
N LEU A 208 -3.30 -17.17 -5.81
CA LEU A 208 -4.44 -16.61 -5.11
C LEU A 208 -4.75 -15.14 -5.50
N ASP A 209 -3.85 -14.51 -6.24
CA ASP A 209 -3.98 -13.11 -6.66
C ASP A 209 -4.39 -12.16 -5.49
N GLY A 210 -3.66 -12.27 -4.38
CA GLY A 210 -3.91 -11.48 -3.17
C GLY A 210 -5.01 -12.03 -2.24
N GLY A 211 -5.58 -13.19 -2.55
CA GLY A 211 -6.46 -13.93 -1.63
C GLY A 211 -5.68 -14.73 -0.59
N THR A 212 -6.40 -15.30 0.35
CA THR A 212 -5.90 -16.22 1.39
C THR A 212 -6.51 -17.60 1.17
N ASN A 213 -5.66 -18.64 1.11
CA ASN A 213 -6.12 -20.01 0.94
C ASN A 213 -6.87 -20.51 2.19
N SER A 214 -7.71 -21.53 2.01
CA SER A 214 -8.23 -22.29 3.15
C SER A 214 -7.09 -23.07 3.81
N GLU A 215 -7.08 -23.13 5.13
CA GLU A 215 -6.13 -23.93 5.92
C GLU A 215 -6.29 -25.44 5.66
N ASN A 216 -7.46 -25.86 5.18
CA ASN A 216 -7.76 -27.25 4.83
C ASN A 216 -7.26 -27.67 3.44
N ASN A 217 -6.84 -26.70 2.60
CA ASN A 217 -6.23 -27.00 1.32
C ASN A 217 -4.74 -27.33 1.52
N PRO A 218 -4.31 -28.59 1.29
CA PRO A 218 -2.93 -28.99 1.50
C PRO A 218 -2.01 -28.45 0.41
N ASN A 219 -0.72 -28.30 0.72
CA ASN A 219 0.30 -27.87 -0.25
C ASN A 219 0.88 -29.02 -1.09
N GLU A 220 0.50 -30.26 -0.76
CA GLU A 220 0.91 -31.46 -1.49
C GLU A 220 -0.18 -32.54 -1.43
N TYR A 221 -0.13 -33.47 -2.35
CA TYR A 221 -1.05 -34.58 -2.38
C TYR A 221 -0.34 -35.91 -2.70
N VAL A 222 -0.94 -37.03 -2.28
CA VAL A 222 -0.55 -38.37 -2.59
C VAL A 222 -1.50 -38.89 -3.66
N PRO A 223 -1.03 -39.32 -4.85
CA PRO A 223 -1.90 -39.78 -5.93
C PRO A 223 -2.85 -40.92 -5.56
N GLU A 224 -2.41 -41.81 -4.67
CA GLU A 224 -3.21 -42.96 -4.18
C GLU A 224 -4.39 -42.54 -3.28
N LYS A 225 -4.37 -41.28 -2.77
CA LYS A 225 -5.40 -40.73 -1.86
C LYS A 225 -6.39 -39.78 -2.56
N LEU A 226 -6.30 -39.66 -3.88
CA LEU A 226 -7.23 -38.85 -4.67
C LEU A 226 -8.59 -39.55 -4.83
N PRO A 227 -9.73 -38.81 -5.00
CA PRO A 227 -9.79 -37.39 -5.24
C PRO A 227 -9.57 -36.55 -3.98
N LEU A 228 -9.03 -35.33 -4.13
CA LEU A 228 -8.85 -34.33 -3.08
C LEU A 228 -9.78 -33.15 -3.33
N LEU A 229 -10.76 -32.98 -2.47
CA LEU A 229 -11.68 -31.82 -2.55
C LEU A 229 -10.95 -30.52 -2.19
N LEU A 230 -11.26 -29.46 -2.93
CA LEU A 230 -10.70 -28.15 -2.75
C LEU A 230 -11.70 -27.22 -2.06
N GLU A 231 -11.28 -26.59 -0.99
CA GLU A 231 -12.06 -25.54 -0.32
C GLU A 231 -11.85 -24.17 -0.98
N ASN A 232 -12.85 -23.31 -0.82
CA ASN A 232 -12.82 -21.97 -1.36
C ASN A 232 -11.84 -21.10 -0.55
N PRO A 233 -10.98 -20.36 -1.22
CA PRO A 233 -10.14 -19.34 -0.60
C PRO A 233 -10.98 -18.07 -0.32
N ASN A 234 -10.41 -17.13 0.40
CA ASN A 234 -11.04 -15.86 0.71
C ASN A 234 -10.22 -14.68 0.17
N LYS A 235 -10.92 -13.67 -0.38
CA LYS A 235 -10.32 -12.40 -0.79
C LYS A 235 -11.28 -11.27 -0.45
N SER A 236 -10.82 -10.33 0.37
CA SER A 236 -11.67 -9.22 0.82
C SER A 236 -12.15 -8.38 -0.36
N GLY A 237 -13.44 -8.14 -0.43
CA GLY A 237 -14.07 -7.39 -1.52
C GLY A 237 -14.35 -8.19 -2.80
N TYR A 238 -14.09 -9.49 -2.81
CA TYR A 238 -14.29 -10.35 -3.97
C TYR A 238 -15.12 -11.58 -3.63
N LYS A 239 -15.84 -12.06 -4.63
CA LYS A 239 -16.49 -13.36 -4.62
C LYS A 239 -15.62 -14.35 -5.36
N PHE A 240 -15.32 -15.48 -4.71
CA PHE A 240 -14.66 -16.58 -5.37
C PHE A 240 -15.57 -17.23 -6.44
N VAL A 241 -15.01 -17.40 -7.64
CA VAL A 241 -15.72 -17.97 -8.78
C VAL A 241 -15.39 -19.46 -8.94
N GLY A 242 -14.10 -19.83 -8.74
CA GLY A 242 -13.65 -21.20 -8.88
C GLY A 242 -12.13 -21.30 -9.02
N TRP A 243 -11.62 -22.51 -8.84
CA TRP A 243 -10.25 -22.87 -9.18
C TRP A 243 -10.15 -23.20 -10.67
N TYR A 244 -9.02 -22.87 -11.30
CA TYR A 244 -8.69 -23.19 -12.70
C TYR A 244 -7.25 -23.70 -12.80
N ASP A 245 -6.98 -24.57 -13.80
CA ASP A 245 -5.65 -25.12 -14.09
C ASP A 245 -4.81 -24.21 -14.99
N ASN A 246 -5.32 -23.05 -15.36
CA ASN A 246 -4.66 -22.11 -16.25
C ASN A 246 -4.95 -20.66 -15.88
N GLU A 247 -4.01 -19.76 -16.16
CA GLU A 247 -4.05 -18.33 -15.82
C GLU A 247 -5.11 -17.52 -16.59
N ASN A 248 -5.61 -18.08 -17.72
CA ASN A 248 -6.63 -17.41 -18.54
C ASN A 248 -8.06 -17.78 -18.10
N PHE A 249 -8.20 -18.63 -17.06
CA PHE A 249 -9.48 -19.07 -16.52
C PHE A 249 -10.42 -19.67 -17.58
N THR A 250 -9.83 -20.40 -18.54
CA THR A 250 -10.58 -21.10 -19.60
C THR A 250 -11.00 -22.48 -19.14
N GLY A 251 -12.10 -22.99 -19.67
CA GLY A 251 -12.65 -24.28 -19.28
C GLY A 251 -13.61 -24.21 -18.10
N GLU A 252 -13.86 -25.35 -17.48
CA GLU A 252 -14.71 -25.46 -16.29
C GLU A 252 -13.88 -25.24 -15.01
N SER A 253 -14.54 -24.77 -13.97
CA SER A 253 -13.88 -24.64 -12.67
C SER A 253 -13.64 -25.98 -12.01
N ILE A 254 -12.50 -26.09 -11.34
CA ILE A 254 -12.02 -27.29 -10.64
C ILE A 254 -12.52 -27.24 -9.20
N THR A 255 -13.15 -28.32 -8.74
CA THR A 255 -13.61 -28.46 -7.35
C THR A 255 -12.82 -29.52 -6.57
N GLU A 256 -12.04 -30.35 -7.27
CA GLU A 256 -11.21 -31.39 -6.70
C GLU A 256 -10.00 -31.66 -7.59
N ILE A 257 -8.93 -32.20 -7.01
CA ILE A 257 -7.86 -32.85 -7.77
C ILE A 257 -8.32 -34.28 -7.99
N SER A 258 -8.63 -34.64 -9.24
CA SER A 258 -9.29 -35.88 -9.60
C SER A 258 -8.37 -37.09 -9.49
N ALA A 259 -8.95 -38.28 -9.26
CA ALA A 259 -8.23 -39.54 -9.25
C ALA A 259 -7.45 -39.75 -10.56
N GLY A 260 -6.20 -40.20 -10.43
CA GLY A 260 -5.30 -40.43 -11.57
C GLY A 260 -4.43 -39.22 -11.95
N THR A 261 -4.60 -38.08 -11.30
CA THR A 261 -3.69 -36.91 -11.48
C THR A 261 -2.28 -37.28 -11.01
N MET A 262 -1.28 -36.95 -11.83
CA MET A 262 0.14 -37.19 -11.56
C MET A 262 0.92 -35.92 -11.87
N GLY A 263 1.90 -35.59 -11.04
CA GLY A 263 2.75 -34.41 -11.16
C GLY A 263 2.25 -33.23 -10.36
N ASP A 264 3.06 -32.17 -10.28
CA ASP A 264 2.70 -30.93 -9.58
C ASP A 264 1.52 -30.25 -10.26
N VAL A 265 0.60 -29.72 -9.45
CA VAL A 265 -0.61 -29.03 -9.90
C VAL A 265 -0.51 -27.56 -9.53
N THR A 266 -0.87 -26.70 -10.48
CA THR A 266 -1.03 -25.25 -10.21
C THR A 266 -2.49 -24.87 -10.37
N LEU A 267 -3.07 -24.27 -9.34
CA LEU A 267 -4.46 -23.84 -9.27
C LEU A 267 -4.54 -22.34 -9.16
N TYR A 268 -5.28 -21.73 -10.07
CA TYR A 268 -5.50 -20.29 -10.15
C TYR A 268 -6.88 -19.94 -9.60
N ALA A 269 -6.94 -19.10 -8.58
CA ALA A 269 -8.18 -18.62 -8.02
C ALA A 269 -8.78 -17.51 -8.89
N LYS A 270 -9.99 -17.71 -9.43
CA LYS A 270 -10.72 -16.70 -10.14
C LYS A 270 -11.62 -15.92 -9.19
N TRP A 271 -11.61 -14.58 -9.33
CA TRP A 271 -12.34 -13.67 -8.49
C TRP A 271 -13.23 -12.74 -9.30
N ASN A 272 -14.42 -12.46 -8.80
CA ASN A 272 -15.24 -11.33 -9.24
C ASN A 272 -15.29 -10.31 -8.10
N ALA A 273 -15.05 -9.04 -8.40
CA ALA A 273 -15.28 -7.97 -7.45
C ALA A 273 -16.75 -7.94 -7.01
N LEU A 274 -16.99 -7.59 -5.76
CA LEU A 274 -18.33 -7.42 -5.21
C LEU A 274 -18.76 -5.96 -5.37
N ASP A 275 -19.97 -5.77 -5.88
CA ASP A 275 -20.59 -4.45 -5.97
C ASP A 275 -21.10 -4.01 -4.60
N TYR A 276 -20.77 -2.77 -4.22
CA TYR A 276 -21.19 -2.13 -3.00
C TYR A 276 -21.94 -0.83 -3.29
N ARG A 277 -22.87 -0.48 -2.41
CA ARG A 277 -23.66 0.73 -2.52
C ARG A 277 -23.03 1.89 -1.75
N ILE A 278 -23.10 3.10 -2.33
CA ILE A 278 -22.80 4.36 -1.68
C ILE A 278 -24.13 5.06 -1.33
N SER A 279 -24.36 5.35 -0.08
CA SER A 279 -25.51 6.13 0.38
C SER A 279 -25.04 7.51 0.82
N TYR A 280 -25.76 8.55 0.37
CA TYR A 280 -25.44 9.94 0.67
C TYR A 280 -26.43 10.55 1.64
N GLU A 281 -25.97 10.97 2.81
CA GLU A 281 -26.70 11.83 3.72
C GLU A 281 -26.37 13.29 3.40
N LEU A 282 -27.18 13.88 2.53
CA LEU A 282 -26.94 15.22 1.99
C LEU A 282 -27.28 16.34 2.98
N ASN A 283 -28.05 16.05 4.04
CA ASN A 283 -28.47 17.01 5.05
C ASN A 283 -29.04 18.30 4.45
N GLY A 284 -29.96 18.12 3.48
CA GLY A 284 -30.62 19.23 2.78
C GLY A 284 -29.87 19.75 1.55
N GLY A 285 -28.74 19.14 1.18
CA GLY A 285 -28.02 19.46 -0.05
C GLY A 285 -28.52 18.67 -1.26
N THR A 286 -27.93 18.97 -2.41
CA THR A 286 -28.13 18.27 -3.69
C THR A 286 -26.82 17.62 -4.11
N ASN A 287 -26.85 16.32 -4.46
CA ASN A 287 -25.66 15.58 -4.89
C ASN A 287 -25.11 16.13 -6.22
N ALA A 288 -23.79 16.07 -6.40
CA ALA A 288 -23.08 16.53 -7.58
C ALA A 288 -22.64 15.35 -8.46
N GLU A 289 -23.59 14.53 -8.89
CA GLU A 289 -23.33 13.37 -9.76
C GLU A 289 -22.30 12.38 -9.23
N ASN A 290 -22.19 12.26 -7.91
CA ASN A 290 -21.38 11.23 -7.28
C ASN A 290 -21.99 9.85 -7.55
N PRO A 291 -21.14 8.78 -7.74
CA PRO A 291 -21.64 7.44 -8.03
C PRO A 291 -22.45 6.86 -6.87
N ASP A 292 -23.43 6.03 -7.16
CA ASP A 292 -24.28 5.34 -6.18
C ASP A 292 -23.78 3.95 -5.78
N GLY A 293 -22.69 3.49 -6.42
CA GLY A 293 -22.04 2.22 -6.14
C GLY A 293 -20.56 2.22 -6.50
N TYR A 294 -19.86 1.19 -6.06
CA TYR A 294 -18.47 0.94 -6.37
C TYR A 294 -18.13 -0.53 -6.14
N ASP A 295 -17.04 -0.97 -6.75
CA ASP A 295 -16.34 -2.18 -6.33
C ASP A 295 -14.92 -1.84 -5.86
N VAL A 296 -14.17 -2.84 -5.43
CA VAL A 296 -12.81 -2.62 -4.90
C VAL A 296 -11.80 -2.18 -5.96
N SER A 297 -12.10 -2.35 -7.25
CA SER A 297 -11.25 -1.91 -8.37
C SER A 297 -11.45 -0.44 -8.70
N ASP A 298 -12.59 0.15 -8.32
CA ASP A 298 -12.87 1.57 -8.51
C ASP A 298 -12.14 2.47 -7.50
N LEU A 299 -11.63 1.88 -6.43
CA LEU A 299 -11.04 2.62 -5.32
C LEU A 299 -9.67 3.24 -5.67
N PRO A 300 -9.41 4.49 -5.27
CA PRO A 300 -10.25 5.35 -4.44
C PRO A 300 -11.36 6.03 -5.27
N VAL A 301 -12.62 6.02 -4.82
CA VAL A 301 -13.71 6.74 -5.46
C VAL A 301 -13.73 8.19 -5.00
N SER A 302 -13.41 9.12 -5.90
CA SER A 302 -13.43 10.55 -5.62
C SER A 302 -14.85 11.06 -5.39
N LEU A 303 -15.02 11.95 -4.40
CA LEU A 303 -16.31 12.53 -4.05
C LEU A 303 -16.36 14.01 -4.41
N HIS A 304 -17.27 14.40 -5.28
CA HIS A 304 -17.54 15.78 -5.65
C HIS A 304 -18.35 16.47 -4.56
N ALA A 305 -18.08 17.77 -4.36
CA ALA A 305 -18.80 18.58 -3.39
C ALA A 305 -20.27 18.76 -3.82
N PRO A 306 -21.24 18.47 -2.94
CA PRO A 306 -22.65 18.75 -3.18
C PRO A 306 -22.92 20.25 -3.02
N SER A 307 -24.11 20.69 -3.41
CA SER A 307 -24.53 22.09 -3.23
C SER A 307 -25.68 22.19 -2.21
N ARG A 308 -25.71 23.30 -1.47
CA ARG A 308 -26.82 23.67 -0.59
C ARG A 308 -26.92 25.18 -0.52
N THR A 309 -28.08 25.71 -0.92
CA THR A 309 -28.31 27.15 -0.89
C THR A 309 -28.14 27.70 0.53
N GLY A 310 -27.37 28.76 0.66
CA GLY A 310 -27.12 29.41 1.95
C GLY A 310 -26.07 28.75 2.83
N TYR A 311 -25.35 27.73 2.33
CA TYR A 311 -24.35 27.00 3.12
C TYR A 311 -23.04 26.82 2.38
N ILE A 312 -21.96 26.73 3.15
CA ILE A 312 -20.63 26.33 2.70
C ILE A 312 -20.48 24.83 2.99
N PHE A 313 -20.04 24.06 1.99
CA PHE A 313 -19.69 22.67 2.17
C PHE A 313 -18.38 22.51 2.96
N LYS A 314 -18.43 21.78 4.09
CA LYS A 314 -17.28 21.56 4.97
C LYS A 314 -16.58 20.25 4.71
N GLY A 315 -17.19 19.36 3.94
CA GLY A 315 -16.60 18.08 3.53
C GLY A 315 -17.55 16.90 3.67
N TRP A 316 -17.16 15.84 3.04
CA TRP A 316 -17.76 14.52 3.21
C TRP A 316 -17.17 13.83 4.45
N TYR A 317 -17.99 13.04 5.12
CA TYR A 317 -17.60 12.28 6.30
C TYR A 317 -18.11 10.84 6.22
N MET A 318 -17.24 9.89 6.57
CA MET A 318 -17.57 8.50 6.85
C MET A 318 -17.49 8.32 8.37
N GLY A 319 -18.63 8.27 9.04
CA GLY A 319 -18.70 8.40 10.50
C GLY A 319 -18.10 9.74 10.96
N GLU A 320 -17.12 9.72 11.83
CA GLU A 320 -16.43 10.91 12.33
C GLU A 320 -15.28 11.40 11.42
N ASN A 321 -14.88 10.59 10.46
CA ASN A 321 -13.70 10.88 9.64
C ASN A 321 -14.07 11.68 8.39
N ARG A 322 -13.40 12.81 8.20
CA ARG A 322 -13.50 13.57 6.95
C ARG A 322 -12.78 12.83 5.83
N VAL A 323 -13.44 12.71 4.67
CA VAL A 323 -12.92 12.03 3.50
C VAL A 323 -13.02 12.91 2.25
N LEU A 324 -12.08 12.74 1.33
CA LEU A 324 -12.11 13.34 -0.01
C LEU A 324 -12.53 12.33 -1.07
N ALA A 325 -12.36 11.06 -0.74
CA ALA A 325 -12.69 9.92 -1.57
C ALA A 325 -13.04 8.73 -0.65
N ILE A 326 -13.72 7.73 -1.17
CA ILE A 326 -13.82 6.42 -0.51
C ILE A 326 -12.44 5.76 -0.65
N PRO A 327 -11.73 5.47 0.46
CA PRO A 327 -10.34 5.09 0.40
C PRO A 327 -10.13 3.65 -0.11
N VAL A 328 -8.94 3.39 -0.64
CA VAL A 328 -8.48 2.03 -1.01
C VAL A 328 -8.59 1.10 0.19
N GLY A 329 -9.05 -0.13 -0.06
CA GLY A 329 -9.27 -1.16 0.97
C GLY A 329 -10.65 -1.12 1.63
N THR A 330 -11.50 -0.14 1.28
CA THR A 330 -12.90 -0.12 1.72
C THR A 330 -13.67 -1.29 1.10
N THR A 331 -14.44 -1.99 1.91
CA THR A 331 -15.34 -3.06 1.48
C THR A 331 -16.70 -2.89 2.17
N GLY A 332 -17.76 -3.37 1.53
CA GLY A 332 -19.12 -3.24 2.05
C GLY A 332 -19.81 -1.94 1.62
N ASN A 333 -21.11 -1.84 1.91
CA ASN A 333 -21.86 -0.61 1.66
C ASN A 333 -21.37 0.50 2.57
N VAL A 334 -21.29 1.72 2.03
CA VAL A 334 -20.81 2.89 2.76
C VAL A 334 -21.89 3.97 2.83
N VAL A 335 -21.85 4.75 3.91
CA VAL A 335 -22.64 5.96 4.07
C VAL A 335 -21.67 7.14 4.17
N VAL A 336 -21.89 8.16 3.32
CA VAL A 336 -21.15 9.42 3.35
C VAL A 336 -22.08 10.57 3.67
N SER A 337 -21.76 11.31 4.71
CA SER A 337 -22.57 12.42 5.21
C SER A 337 -21.93 13.77 4.85
N ALA A 338 -22.71 14.68 4.27
CA ALA A 338 -22.28 16.04 3.99
C ALA A 338 -22.38 16.91 5.27
N LYS A 339 -21.32 17.62 5.61
CA LYS A 339 -21.36 18.66 6.66
C LYS A 339 -21.38 20.05 6.06
N TRP A 340 -22.18 20.92 6.66
CA TRP A 340 -22.47 22.25 6.19
C TRP A 340 -22.22 23.30 7.27
N GLU A 341 -21.87 24.50 6.85
CA GLU A 341 -21.79 25.68 7.68
C GLU A 341 -22.64 26.77 7.01
N PRO A 342 -23.59 27.41 7.73
CA PRO A 342 -24.38 28.48 7.12
C PRO A 342 -23.50 29.65 6.74
N ILE A 343 -23.79 30.26 5.59
CA ILE A 343 -23.11 31.45 5.11
C ILE A 343 -23.63 32.64 5.92
N THR A 344 -22.73 33.47 6.43
CA THR A 344 -23.09 34.74 7.04
C THR A 344 -23.29 35.79 5.95
N TYR A 345 -24.45 36.42 5.95
CA TYR A 345 -24.84 37.51 5.07
C TYR A 345 -25.02 38.77 5.87
N THR A 346 -24.87 39.94 5.23
CA THR A 346 -24.96 41.22 5.87
C THR A 346 -26.11 42.03 5.26
N ILE A 347 -26.89 42.68 6.15
CA ILE A 347 -27.87 43.71 5.80
C ILE A 347 -27.26 45.06 6.09
N ASP A 348 -27.03 45.86 5.08
CA ASP A 348 -26.62 47.26 5.21
C ASP A 348 -27.84 48.18 5.15
N PHE A 349 -27.85 49.23 5.96
CA PHE A 349 -28.94 50.19 6.03
C PHE A 349 -28.53 51.55 5.44
N ASN A 350 -29.24 52.01 4.42
CA ASN A 350 -29.20 53.38 3.97
C ASN A 350 -30.45 54.08 4.52
N THR A 351 -30.26 54.86 5.58
CA THR A 351 -31.39 55.55 6.26
C THR A 351 -31.92 56.75 5.45
N ASN A 352 -31.25 57.15 4.35
CA ASN A 352 -31.65 58.26 3.49
C ASN A 352 -31.97 59.51 4.31
N GLY A 353 -31.09 59.86 5.31
CA GLY A 353 -31.22 60.98 6.19
C GLY A 353 -32.07 60.77 7.42
N GLY A 354 -32.59 59.58 7.66
CA GLY A 354 -33.29 59.21 8.90
C GLY A 354 -32.33 58.91 10.07
N LEU A 355 -32.87 59.00 11.27
CA LEU A 355 -32.17 58.73 12.55
C LEU A 355 -32.96 57.75 13.42
N PRO A 356 -32.24 56.91 14.24
CA PRO A 356 -30.76 56.84 14.30
C PRO A 356 -30.17 56.18 13.01
N THR A 357 -28.89 56.42 12.77
CA THR A 357 -28.16 55.62 11.81
C THR A 357 -28.03 54.19 12.32
N LEU A 358 -28.32 53.20 11.49
CA LEU A 358 -28.27 51.79 11.87
C LEU A 358 -26.93 51.17 11.45
N SER A 359 -26.38 50.32 12.33
CA SER A 359 -25.27 49.45 11.98
C SER A 359 -25.78 48.27 11.12
N SER A 360 -24.88 47.73 10.31
CA SER A 360 -25.16 46.46 9.56
C SER A 360 -25.54 45.34 10.50
N ILE A 361 -26.41 44.46 10.05
CA ILE A 361 -26.82 43.27 10.77
C ILE A 361 -26.34 42.05 10.01
N ASP A 362 -25.60 41.15 10.70
CA ASP A 362 -25.22 39.86 10.17
C ASP A 362 -26.30 38.84 10.46
N TYR A 363 -26.57 37.98 9.48
CA TYR A 363 -27.55 36.91 9.62
C TYR A 363 -27.17 35.72 8.75
N THR A 364 -27.79 34.59 9.01
CA THR A 364 -27.64 33.37 8.22
C THR A 364 -29.02 32.86 7.81
N ILE A 365 -29.05 31.89 6.92
CA ILE A 365 -30.29 31.23 6.52
C ILE A 365 -31.02 30.55 7.70
N GLU A 366 -30.30 30.26 8.80
CA GLU A 366 -30.81 29.64 10.01
C GLU A 366 -31.25 30.66 11.08
N SER A 367 -31.00 31.94 10.85
CA SER A 367 -31.40 32.99 11.81
C SER A 367 -32.92 33.02 12.01
N ASP A 368 -33.35 33.18 13.25
CA ASP A 368 -34.76 33.40 13.56
C ASP A 368 -35.26 34.64 12.84
N SER A 369 -36.54 34.65 12.49
CA SER A 369 -37.19 35.82 11.90
C SER A 369 -37.14 37.01 12.84
N PHE A 370 -36.84 38.19 12.32
CA PHE A 370 -36.81 39.43 13.07
C PHE A 370 -37.37 40.60 12.25
N THR A 371 -37.99 41.53 12.96
CA THR A 371 -38.50 42.79 12.39
C THR A 371 -37.42 43.84 12.29
N LEU A 372 -37.58 44.74 11.32
CA LEU A 372 -36.67 45.85 11.11
C LEU A 372 -37.05 47.04 12.00
N GLN A 373 -36.02 47.67 12.53
CA GLN A 373 -36.25 48.88 13.36
C GLN A 373 -36.81 50.01 12.51
N GLU A 374 -37.85 50.68 12.99
CA GLU A 374 -38.36 51.91 12.44
C GLU A 374 -37.40 53.08 12.80
N ILE A 375 -37.28 54.03 11.90
CA ILE A 375 -36.47 55.22 12.09
C ILE A 375 -37.28 56.46 11.80
N THR A 376 -36.80 57.64 12.20
CA THR A 376 -37.51 58.89 12.04
C THR A 376 -36.70 59.87 11.21
N LYS A 377 -37.41 60.75 10.46
CA LYS A 377 -36.84 61.86 9.72
C LYS A 377 -37.76 63.06 9.90
N VAL A 378 -37.20 64.15 10.34
CA VAL A 378 -37.94 65.36 10.61
C VAL A 378 -38.70 65.84 9.38
N GLY A 379 -40.04 66.02 9.51
CA GLY A 379 -40.89 66.47 8.40
C GLY A 379 -41.24 65.39 7.39
N TYR A 380 -41.01 64.08 7.76
CA TYR A 380 -41.36 62.98 6.88
C TYR A 380 -41.97 61.84 7.71
N THR A 381 -42.88 61.12 7.07
CA THR A 381 -43.42 59.85 7.51
C THR A 381 -42.60 58.73 6.92
N PHE A 382 -42.24 57.71 7.75
CA PHE A 382 -41.46 56.56 7.32
C PHE A 382 -42.37 55.60 6.56
N ASP A 383 -42.03 55.35 5.25
CA ASP A 383 -42.78 54.43 4.42
C ASP A 383 -42.34 52.95 4.62
N GLY A 384 -41.11 52.77 5.14
CA GLY A 384 -40.53 51.48 5.41
C GLY A 384 -39.15 51.29 4.73
N TRP A 385 -38.62 50.08 4.97
CA TRP A 385 -37.39 49.60 4.36
C TRP A 385 -37.65 48.98 3.01
N TYR A 386 -36.79 49.21 2.04
CA TYR A 386 -36.91 48.66 0.69
C TYR A 386 -35.60 48.05 0.21
N ASN A 387 -35.70 46.83 -0.36
CA ASN A 387 -34.62 46.23 -1.14
C ASN A 387 -34.97 46.45 -2.63
N GLY A 388 -34.33 47.43 -3.25
CA GLY A 388 -34.75 47.94 -4.56
C GLY A 388 -36.17 48.50 -4.48
N GLU A 389 -37.13 47.96 -5.23
CA GLU A 389 -38.52 48.36 -5.22
C GLU A 389 -39.40 47.57 -4.27
N THR A 390 -38.85 46.50 -3.65
CA THR A 390 -39.66 45.64 -2.77
C THR A 390 -39.56 46.09 -1.32
N LYS A 391 -40.72 46.34 -0.71
CA LYS A 391 -40.82 46.65 0.72
C LYS A 391 -40.50 45.43 1.55
N VAL A 392 -39.61 45.58 2.53
CA VAL A 392 -39.20 44.56 3.49
C VAL A 392 -39.66 44.98 4.88
N THR A 393 -40.54 44.16 5.46
CA THR A 393 -41.09 44.44 6.82
C THR A 393 -40.39 43.60 7.88
N GLU A 394 -39.91 42.44 7.49
CA GLU A 394 -39.21 41.47 8.37
C GLU A 394 -38.21 40.67 7.55
N ILE A 395 -37.19 40.17 8.18
CA ILE A 395 -36.30 39.14 7.64
C ILE A 395 -36.77 37.81 8.19
N THR A 396 -37.26 36.94 7.33
CA THR A 396 -37.79 35.62 7.70
C THR A 396 -36.69 34.57 7.72
N THR A 397 -36.81 33.56 8.58
CA THR A 397 -35.97 32.36 8.55
C THR A 397 -35.94 31.78 7.12
N GLY A 398 -34.78 31.42 6.63
CA GLY A 398 -34.59 30.95 5.24
C GLY A 398 -34.17 32.04 4.26
N THR A 399 -34.17 33.33 4.65
CA THR A 399 -33.62 34.43 3.84
C THR A 399 -32.12 34.26 3.69
N TYR A 400 -31.60 34.54 2.49
CA TYR A 400 -30.17 34.46 2.19
C TYR A 400 -29.74 35.56 1.21
N GLY A 401 -28.44 35.85 1.16
CA GLY A 401 -27.82 36.87 0.31
C GLY A 401 -27.64 38.20 1.04
N ASN A 402 -26.59 38.94 0.67
CA ASN A 402 -26.39 40.28 1.15
C ASN A 402 -27.46 41.23 0.59
N MET A 403 -27.92 42.18 1.37
CA MET A 403 -28.89 43.18 0.94
C MET A 403 -28.58 44.56 1.48
N THR A 404 -28.98 45.58 0.74
CA THR A 404 -28.94 46.98 1.18
C THR A 404 -30.37 47.48 1.27
N LEU A 405 -30.84 47.74 2.49
CA LEU A 405 -32.16 48.26 2.73
C LEU A 405 -32.13 49.80 2.74
N VAL A 406 -32.94 50.40 1.89
CA VAL A 406 -33.05 51.86 1.77
C VAL A 406 -34.36 52.33 2.37
N ALA A 407 -34.27 53.27 3.28
CA ALA A 407 -35.45 53.94 3.84
C ALA A 407 -36.15 54.77 2.77
N LYS A 408 -37.46 54.57 2.59
CA LYS A 408 -38.31 55.49 1.81
C LYS A 408 -39.14 56.33 2.75
N TRP A 409 -39.34 57.57 2.32
CA TRP A 409 -39.95 58.61 3.08
C TRP A 409 -41.00 59.34 2.25
N THR A 410 -42.13 59.68 2.89
CA THR A 410 -43.12 60.56 2.32
C THR A 410 -43.10 61.87 3.13
N ALA A 411 -42.95 63.03 2.45
CA ALA A 411 -42.96 64.30 3.11
C ALA A 411 -44.32 64.58 3.76
N ASP A 412 -44.33 65.01 5.04
CA ASP A 412 -45.54 65.30 5.78
C ASP A 412 -46.23 66.49 5.13
N LEU A 413 -47.54 66.43 4.99
CA LEU A 413 -48.35 67.48 4.39
C LEU A 413 -48.95 68.33 5.50
N TYR A 414 -48.59 69.60 5.50
CA TYR A 414 -49.14 70.63 6.39
C TYR A 414 -50.11 71.54 5.66
N THR A 415 -51.20 71.97 6.32
CA THR A 415 -52.23 72.85 5.75
C THR A 415 -52.00 74.28 6.10
N ILE A 416 -52.36 75.20 5.17
CA ILE A 416 -52.43 76.65 5.38
C ILE A 416 -53.88 77.03 5.26
N SER A 417 -54.47 77.51 6.36
CA SER A 417 -55.80 78.12 6.36
C SER A 417 -55.67 79.61 6.37
N TYR A 418 -56.56 80.29 5.61
CA TYR A 418 -56.58 81.73 5.45
C TYR A 418 -57.90 82.30 5.98
N ASP A 419 -57.85 83.12 7.04
CA ASP A 419 -58.96 83.97 7.46
C ASP A 419 -58.80 85.32 6.80
N LEU A 420 -59.62 85.61 5.83
CA LEU A 420 -59.54 86.78 4.96
C LEU A 420 -60.32 87.96 5.46
N ALA A 421 -61.11 87.76 6.54
CA ALA A 421 -61.97 88.82 7.07
C ALA A 421 -62.71 89.60 5.93
N ASP A 422 -63.45 88.81 5.12
CA ASP A 422 -64.18 89.26 3.92
C ASP A 422 -63.34 89.71 2.71
N GLY A 423 -62.06 89.47 2.71
CA GLY A 423 -61.18 89.65 1.58
C GLY A 423 -61.19 88.51 0.59
N VAL A 424 -60.46 88.66 -0.52
CA VAL A 424 -60.26 87.61 -1.54
C VAL A 424 -58.79 87.22 -1.54
N ASN A 425 -58.51 85.93 -1.32
CA ASN A 425 -57.15 85.38 -1.31
C ASN A 425 -56.46 85.52 -2.69
N ASN A 426 -55.18 85.67 -2.66
CA ASN A 426 -54.40 85.61 -3.90
C ASN A 426 -54.34 84.09 -4.31
N PRO A 427 -54.69 83.80 -5.60
CA PRO A 427 -54.71 82.42 -6.03
C PRO A 427 -53.33 81.73 -6.06
N GLU A 428 -52.26 82.47 -6.00
CA GLU A 428 -50.91 81.92 -5.86
C GLU A 428 -50.54 81.57 -4.44
N ASN A 429 -51.35 81.82 -3.43
CA ASN A 429 -51.10 81.36 -2.07
C ASN A 429 -51.47 79.90 -1.95
N PRO A 430 -50.55 78.97 -1.60
CA PRO A 430 -50.79 77.55 -1.46
C PRO A 430 -51.73 77.24 -0.28
N THR A 431 -52.53 76.22 -0.36
CA THR A 431 -53.34 75.70 0.74
C THR A 431 -52.67 74.69 1.60
N SER A 432 -51.51 74.15 1.15
CA SER A 432 -50.71 73.17 1.86
C SER A 432 -49.25 73.29 1.42
N TYR A 433 -48.39 72.69 2.22
CA TYR A 433 -46.96 72.62 1.98
C TYR A 433 -46.34 71.42 2.64
N THR A 434 -45.12 71.09 2.26
CA THR A 434 -44.28 70.08 2.88
C THR A 434 -42.88 70.69 3.11
N ILE A 435 -42.01 69.95 3.82
CA ILE A 435 -40.63 70.31 4.03
C ILE A 435 -39.88 70.52 2.70
N GLU A 436 -40.35 69.90 1.59
CA GLU A 436 -39.77 70.00 0.26
C GLU A 436 -40.28 71.21 -0.56
N SER A 437 -41.28 71.91 -0.06
CA SER A 437 -41.91 72.99 -0.76
C SER A 437 -41.02 74.21 -0.94
N GLY A 438 -39.84 74.24 -0.23
CA GLY A 438 -38.93 75.40 -0.24
C GLY A 438 -39.52 76.61 0.47
N LEU A 439 -38.95 77.80 0.24
CA LEU A 439 -39.43 79.00 0.79
C LEU A 439 -40.69 79.53 0.10
N ILE A 440 -41.77 79.55 0.79
CA ILE A 440 -43.07 80.04 0.32
C ILE A 440 -43.17 81.57 0.67
N THR A 441 -43.24 82.44 -0.31
CA THR A 441 -43.52 83.80 -0.14
C THR A 441 -45.01 84.06 -0.33
N LEU A 442 -45.67 84.54 0.75
CA LEU A 442 -47.11 84.79 0.75
C LEU A 442 -47.41 86.08 -0.11
N LYS A 443 -48.43 85.94 -0.92
CA LYS A 443 -48.94 87.08 -1.76
C LYS A 443 -50.05 87.80 -1.04
N ASP A 444 -50.15 89.07 -1.32
CA ASP A 444 -51.15 89.90 -0.76
C ASP A 444 -52.53 89.57 -1.28
N PRO A 445 -53.54 89.40 -0.43
CA PRO A 445 -54.93 89.25 -0.77
C PRO A 445 -55.50 90.65 -1.12
N THR A 446 -56.74 90.68 -1.63
CA THR A 446 -57.39 91.96 -1.95
C THR A 446 -58.69 92.08 -1.15
N LYS A 447 -59.01 93.38 -0.76
CA LYS A 447 -60.26 93.68 -0.14
C LYS A 447 -60.63 95.10 -0.57
N GLU A 448 -61.80 95.25 -1.12
CA GLU A 448 -62.26 96.57 -1.62
C GLU A 448 -62.35 97.61 -0.44
N GLY A 449 -61.77 98.72 -0.66
CA GLY A 449 -61.71 99.79 0.35
C GLY A 449 -60.67 99.61 1.46
N TYR A 450 -59.75 98.61 1.35
CA TYR A 450 -58.74 98.36 2.36
C TYR A 450 -57.36 98.18 1.73
N THR A 451 -56.33 98.50 2.46
CA THR A 451 -54.96 98.19 2.17
C THR A 451 -54.54 96.95 3.04
N PHE A 452 -53.93 95.97 2.41
CA PHE A 452 -53.41 94.79 3.18
C PHE A 452 -52.27 95.21 4.09
N ALA A 453 -52.38 94.87 5.38
CA ALA A 453 -51.40 95.19 6.39
C ALA A 453 -50.43 94.06 6.72
N GLY A 454 -50.76 92.78 6.26
CA GLY A 454 -49.91 91.66 6.43
C GLY A 454 -50.71 90.38 6.82
N TRP A 455 -50.08 89.22 6.59
CA TRP A 455 -50.53 87.97 7.12
C TRP A 455 -50.05 87.79 8.57
N PHE A 456 -50.88 87.35 9.44
CA PHE A 456 -50.58 87.08 10.84
C PHE A 456 -50.93 85.69 11.28
N ASN A 457 -50.01 85.00 11.99
CA ASN A 457 -50.29 83.79 12.77
C ASN A 457 -50.40 84.26 14.25
N GLY A 458 -51.61 84.37 14.77
CA GLY A 458 -51.83 85.04 16.03
C GLY A 458 -51.39 86.56 15.98
N GLU A 459 -50.39 86.88 16.74
CA GLU A 459 -49.85 88.26 16.75
C GLU A 459 -48.58 88.47 15.87
N GLN A 460 -48.00 87.31 15.35
CA GLN A 460 -46.77 87.33 14.57
C GLN A 460 -47.06 87.60 13.09
N LEU A 461 -46.35 88.64 12.54
CA LEU A 461 -46.40 88.87 11.12
C LEU A 461 -45.67 87.75 10.37
N ILE A 462 -46.30 87.14 9.38
CA ILE A 462 -45.76 86.04 8.54
C ILE A 462 -45.67 86.58 7.11
N THR A 463 -44.49 86.67 6.56
CA THR A 463 -44.28 87.00 5.15
C THR A 463 -43.87 85.86 4.31
N THR A 464 -43.26 84.84 4.95
CA THR A 464 -42.76 83.58 4.33
C THR A 464 -42.99 82.42 5.24
N ILE A 465 -43.16 81.24 4.65
CA ILE A 465 -43.17 79.93 5.33
C ILE A 465 -41.93 79.19 4.80
N ASP A 466 -41.05 78.84 5.66
CA ASP A 466 -39.82 78.11 5.33
C ASP A 466 -39.90 76.61 5.66
N SER A 467 -38.89 75.84 5.24
CA SER A 467 -38.82 74.38 5.45
C SER A 467 -38.70 73.95 6.92
N ASN A 468 -38.48 74.87 7.86
CA ASN A 468 -38.42 74.63 9.28
C ASN A 468 -39.81 74.70 9.94
N THR A 469 -40.80 75.19 9.20
CA THR A 469 -42.19 75.19 9.65
C THR A 469 -42.83 73.83 9.47
N LEU A 470 -43.05 73.11 10.55
CA LEU A 470 -43.51 71.72 10.52
C LEU A 470 -44.85 71.56 11.29
N GLU A 471 -45.82 72.41 10.95
CA GLU A 471 -47.12 72.46 11.59
C GLU A 471 -48.19 73.03 10.65
N ASN A 472 -49.45 72.81 10.95
CA ASN A 472 -50.53 73.52 10.23
C ASN A 472 -50.55 74.97 10.62
N ILE A 473 -50.68 75.86 9.67
CA ILE A 473 -50.64 77.30 9.86
C ILE A 473 -52.05 77.86 9.62
N SER A 474 -52.46 78.82 10.53
CA SER A 474 -53.66 79.59 10.33
C SER A 474 -53.27 81.06 10.18
N LEU A 475 -53.47 81.63 9.02
CA LEU A 475 -53.11 82.97 8.66
C LEU A 475 -54.33 83.89 8.64
N THR A 476 -54.30 84.96 9.40
CA THR A 476 -55.36 85.98 9.39
C THR A 476 -54.85 87.23 8.62
N ALA A 477 -55.61 87.69 7.65
CA ALA A 477 -55.36 88.91 6.91
C ALA A 477 -55.73 90.11 7.77
N LYS A 478 -54.76 90.99 8.06
CA LYS A 478 -55.08 92.24 8.70
C LYS A 478 -55.16 93.37 7.65
N TRP A 479 -56.12 94.25 7.86
CA TRP A 479 -56.44 95.29 6.89
C TRP A 479 -56.43 96.68 7.53
N THR A 480 -56.00 97.69 6.77
CA THR A 480 -56.09 99.09 7.10
C THR A 480 -57.11 99.72 6.15
N VAL A 481 -58.07 100.41 6.76
CA VAL A 481 -59.10 101.17 5.97
C VAL A 481 -58.44 102.21 5.11
N ASN A 482 -58.78 102.24 3.84
CA ASN A 482 -58.29 103.30 2.97
C ASN A 482 -59.04 104.60 3.22
N SER A 483 -58.30 105.63 3.37
CA SER A 483 -58.87 107.03 3.48
C SER A 483 -58.91 107.65 2.11
N TYR A 484 -60.09 108.11 1.76
CA TYR A 484 -60.27 108.81 0.50
C TYR A 484 -60.51 110.30 0.77
N LYS A 485 -59.87 111.15 0.09
CA LYS A 485 -60.10 112.63 0.20
C LYS A 485 -61.14 113.00 -0.85
N LEU A 486 -62.32 113.48 -0.36
CA LEU A 486 -63.30 114.10 -1.22
C LEU A 486 -62.88 115.49 -1.50
N THR A 487 -62.60 115.88 -2.73
CA THR A 487 -62.27 117.23 -3.12
C THR A 487 -63.48 117.75 -3.91
N PHE A 488 -64.04 118.83 -3.37
CA PHE A 488 -65.12 119.47 -4.12
C PHE A 488 -64.47 120.57 -5.02
N ASP A 489 -64.71 120.46 -6.31
CA ASP A 489 -64.36 121.60 -7.20
C ASP A 489 -65.45 122.63 -7.08
N VAL A 490 -65.06 123.78 -6.55
CA VAL A 490 -66.04 124.92 -6.31
C VAL A 490 -66.13 125.92 -7.53
N ASP A 491 -65.64 125.53 -8.68
CA ASP A 491 -65.87 126.36 -9.92
C ASP A 491 -67.23 126.15 -10.58
N GLY A 492 -68.21 126.04 -9.80
CA GLY A 492 -69.56 126.39 -10.12
C GLY A 492 -70.37 125.61 -11.12
N ASN A 493 -70.06 124.36 -11.43
CA ASN A 493 -70.95 123.52 -12.15
C ASN A 493 -71.07 122.10 -11.54
N LEU A 494 -72.14 121.87 -10.86
CA LEU A 494 -72.58 120.55 -10.45
C LEU A 494 -73.03 119.83 -11.72
N THR A 495 -72.35 118.79 -12.15
CA THR A 495 -72.86 117.84 -13.12
C THR A 495 -72.89 116.47 -12.43
#